data_0cc23b400e129b04681f2f4f0b30cb26
#
_entry.id   0cc23b400e129b04681f2f4f0b30cb26
#
_cell.length_a   1.000
_cell.length_b   1.000
_cell.length_c   1.000
_cell.angle_alpha   90.00
_cell.angle_beta   90.00
_cell.angle_gamma   90.00
#
_symmetry.space_group_name_H-M   'P 1'
#
loop_
_entity.id
_entity.type
_entity.pdbx_description
1 polymer ?
#
loop_
_entity_poly.entity_id
_entity_poly.type
_entity_poly.pdbx_seq_one_letter_code
_entity_poly.pdbx_strand_id
1 'polypeptide(L)' 'MKQQLIEHGFTISNLNNSLREFIVKTSRPSEEVILDMGLKGFLAGIKYSENEILVAVTEKRTKNEIDSYILSLQEVDNA' A
#
# COMPACT_ATOMS: atom_id res chain seq x y z
N MET A 1 9.66 2.98 -3.12
CA MET A 1 8.20 2.77 -3.04
C MET A 1 7.45 3.89 -2.32
N LYS A 2 7.92 4.34 -1.17
CA LYS A 2 7.25 5.42 -0.42
C LYS A 2 7.05 6.67 -1.26
N GLN A 3 8.10 7.15 -1.91
CA GLN A 3 8.03 8.36 -2.71
C GLN A 3 7.01 8.24 -3.83
N GLN A 4 6.97 7.09 -4.49
CA GLN A 4 6.02 6.83 -5.57
C GLN A 4 4.58 6.86 -5.08
N LEU A 5 4.32 6.30 -3.89
CA LEU A 5 2.99 6.36 -3.29
C LEU A 5 2.58 7.79 -2.97
N ILE A 6 3.49 8.59 -2.44
CA ILE A 6 3.25 10.00 -2.15
C ILE A 6 2.94 10.76 -3.44
N GLU A 7 3.67 10.49 -4.51
CA GLU A 7 3.44 11.10 -5.81
C GLU A 7 2.06 10.77 -6.39
N HIS A 8 1.53 9.60 -6.03
CA HIS A 8 0.18 9.21 -6.44
C HIS A 8 -0.91 9.64 -5.47
N GLY A 9 -0.58 10.50 -4.50
CA GLY A 9 -1.56 11.09 -3.62
C GLY A 9 -1.81 10.35 -2.31
N PHE A 10 -1.02 9.34 -2.01
CA PHE A 10 -1.16 8.60 -0.75
C PHE A 10 -0.43 9.31 0.38
N THR A 11 -1.00 9.22 1.58
CA THR A 11 -0.36 9.71 2.80
C THR A 11 0.39 8.56 3.44
N ILE A 12 1.68 8.77 3.71
CA ILE A 12 2.57 7.75 4.25
C ILE A 12 3.05 8.17 5.63
N SER A 13 3.02 7.22 6.57
CA SER A 13 3.58 7.41 7.92
C SER A 13 4.66 6.37 8.15
N ASN A 14 5.79 6.81 8.70
CA ASN A 14 6.88 5.90 9.05
C ASN A 14 6.61 5.26 10.41
N LEU A 15 6.90 3.97 10.51
CA LEU A 15 6.70 3.21 11.74
C LEU A 15 8.06 2.99 12.42
N ASN A 16 8.24 3.55 13.61
CA ASN A 16 9.38 3.28 14.49
C ASN A 16 10.75 3.32 13.81
N ASN A 17 10.99 4.28 12.95
CA ASN A 17 12.26 4.42 12.21
C ASN A 17 12.59 3.25 11.29
N SER A 18 11.62 2.39 11.01
CA SER A 18 11.83 1.30 10.08
C SER A 18 11.95 1.83 8.65
N LEU A 19 12.95 1.37 7.92
CA LEU A 19 13.13 1.73 6.52
C LEU A 19 12.33 0.83 5.58
N ARG A 20 11.85 -0.29 6.07
CA ARG A 20 11.18 -1.30 5.26
C ARG A 20 9.68 -1.39 5.50
N GLU A 21 9.22 -0.81 6.58
CA GLU A 21 7.80 -0.84 6.93
C GLU A 21 7.27 0.59 7.04
N PHE A 22 6.08 0.79 6.51
CA PHE A 22 5.44 2.08 6.59
C PHE A 22 3.92 1.90 6.54
N ILE A 23 3.21 2.93 6.94
CA ILE A 23 1.75 2.90 6.97
C ILE A 23 1.23 3.74 5.82
N VAL A 24 0.32 3.16 5.04
CA VAL A 24 -0.35 3.85 3.93
C VAL A 24 -1.78 4.15 4.38
N LYS A 25 -2.15 5.41 4.34
CA LYS A 25 -3.52 5.82 4.65
C LYS A 25 -4.39 5.65 3.40
N THR A 26 -5.55 5.02 3.58
CA THR A 26 -6.49 4.78 2.49
C THR A 26 -7.77 5.59 2.66
N SER A 27 -8.48 5.83 1.57
CA SER A 27 -9.78 6.52 1.59
C SER A 27 -10.91 5.56 1.91
N ARG A 28 -10.76 4.29 1.51
CA ARG A 28 -11.71 3.22 1.82
C ARG A 28 -11.26 2.46 3.05
N PRO A 29 -12.16 1.72 3.71
CA PRO A 29 -11.76 0.85 4.82
C PRO A 29 -10.63 -0.08 4.41
N SER A 30 -9.60 -0.18 5.24
CA SER A 30 -8.40 -0.95 4.91
C SER A 30 -8.70 -2.42 4.61
N GLU A 31 -9.67 -3.01 5.31
CA GLU A 31 -10.08 -4.39 5.07
C GLU A 31 -10.56 -4.60 3.63
N GLU A 32 -11.36 -3.67 3.11
CA GLU A 32 -11.87 -3.76 1.75
C GLU A 32 -10.77 -3.59 0.74
N VAL A 33 -9.86 -2.65 0.98
CA VAL A 33 -8.72 -2.42 0.08
C VAL A 33 -7.83 -3.66 0.02
N ILE A 34 -7.52 -4.25 1.17
CA ILE A 34 -6.70 -5.46 1.24
C ILE A 34 -7.38 -6.61 0.50
N LEU A 35 -8.67 -6.79 0.70
CA LEU A 35 -9.43 -7.85 0.05
C LEU A 35 -9.44 -7.68 -1.47
N ASP A 36 -9.73 -6.48 -1.95
CA ASP A 36 -9.76 -6.18 -3.39
C ASP A 36 -8.39 -6.34 -4.03
N MET A 37 -7.32 -5.91 -3.34
CA MET A 37 -5.96 -6.12 -3.82
C MET A 37 -5.64 -7.61 -3.90
N GLY A 38 -6.10 -8.39 -2.93
CA GLY A 38 -5.95 -9.84 -2.96
C GLY A 38 -6.61 -10.48 -4.17
N LEU A 39 -7.78 -9.99 -4.57
CA LEU A 39 -8.47 -10.47 -5.77
C LEU A 39 -7.70 -10.14 -7.04
N LYS A 40 -6.90 -9.10 -7.03
CA LYS A 40 -6.02 -8.76 -8.17
C LYS A 40 -4.69 -9.51 -8.14
N GLY A 41 -4.47 -10.32 -7.11
CA GLY A 41 -3.23 -11.09 -6.96
C GLY A 41 -2.13 -10.36 -6.22
N PHE A 42 -2.44 -9.27 -5.52
CA PHE A 42 -1.46 -8.51 -4.76
C PHE A 42 -1.66 -8.68 -3.26
N LEU A 43 -0.56 -8.83 -2.54
CA LEU A 43 -0.57 -8.80 -1.09
C LEU A 43 -0.37 -7.34 -0.67
N ALA A 44 -1.47 -6.66 -0.36
CA ALA A 44 -1.42 -5.23 -0.07
C ALA A 44 -0.70 -4.89 1.24
N GLY A 45 -0.81 -5.79 2.22
CA GLY A 45 -0.24 -5.57 3.54
C GLY A 45 -1.17 -6.08 4.61
N ILE A 46 -1.01 -5.55 5.82
CA ILE A 46 -1.79 -5.97 6.98
C ILE A 46 -2.62 -4.77 7.46
N LYS A 47 -3.84 -5.03 7.90
CA LYS A 47 -4.67 -3.99 8.49
C LYS A 47 -3.99 -3.42 9.74
N TYR A 48 -3.70 -2.13 9.71
CA TYR A 48 -3.14 -1.43 10.87
C TYR A 48 -4.22 -0.71 11.65
N SER A 49 -5.11 -0.04 10.95
CA SER A 49 -6.29 0.60 11.53
C SER A 49 -7.39 0.60 10.47
N GLU A 50 -8.53 1.20 10.78
CA GLU A 50 -9.67 1.21 9.87
C GLU A 50 -9.34 1.75 8.48
N ASN A 51 -8.49 2.78 8.40
CA ASN A 51 -8.12 3.41 7.14
C ASN A 51 -6.61 3.40 6.91
N GLU A 52 -5.89 2.48 7.54
CA GLU A 52 -4.45 2.41 7.41
C GLU A 52 -3.99 0.98 7.20
N ILE A 53 -3.04 0.82 6.29
CA ILE A 53 -2.45 -0.49 5.95
C ILE A 53 -0.97 -0.44 6.27
N LEU A 54 -0.48 -1.45 6.99
CA LEU A 54 0.95 -1.62 7.22
C LEU A 54 1.56 -2.36 6.05
N VAL A 55 2.45 -1.69 5.32
CA VAL A 55 3.12 -2.25 4.15
C VAL A 55 4.57 -2.53 4.48
N ALA A 56 5.01 -3.76 4.20
CA ALA A 56 6.42 -4.14 4.33
C ALA A 56 7.03 -4.26 2.94
N VAL A 57 8.13 -3.56 2.71
CA VAL A 57 8.83 -3.62 1.42
C VAL A 57 9.90 -4.69 1.49
N THR A 58 9.82 -5.68 0.60
CA THR A 58 10.83 -6.71 0.48
C THR A 58 11.81 -6.33 -0.64
N GLU A 59 13.06 -6.71 -0.48
CA GLU A 59 14.14 -6.33 -1.40
C GLU A 59 14.03 -6.95 -2.79
N LYS A 60 13.15 -7.92 -2.98
CA LYS A 60 13.06 -8.70 -4.21
C LYS A 60 12.04 -8.20 -5.22
N ARG A 61 11.43 -7.05 -5.00
CA ARG A 61 10.42 -6.55 -5.92
C ARG A 61 11.05 -5.72 -7.03
N THR A 62 10.68 -6.02 -8.27
CA THR A 62 11.13 -5.24 -9.41
C THR A 62 10.37 -3.92 -9.49
N LYS A 63 10.91 -2.98 -10.25
CA LYS A 63 10.24 -1.71 -10.47
C LYS A 63 8.86 -1.90 -11.10
N ASN A 64 8.74 -2.83 -12.05
CA ASN A 64 7.46 -3.11 -12.70
C ASN A 64 6.42 -3.63 -11.70
N GLU A 65 6.84 -4.49 -10.78
CA GLU A 65 5.94 -5.00 -9.75
C GLU A 65 5.48 -3.89 -8.81
N ILE A 66 6.39 -3.00 -8.44
CA ILE A 66 6.09 -1.85 -7.58
C ILE A 66 5.11 -0.92 -8.28
N ASP A 67 5.35 -0.59 -9.54
CA ASP A 67 4.47 0.27 -10.32
C ASP A 67 3.07 -0.35 -10.46
N SER A 68 3.00 -1.63 -10.76
CA SER A 68 1.72 -2.34 -10.87
C SER A 68 0.97 -2.35 -9.54
N TYR A 69 1.67 -2.55 -8.43
CA TYR A 69 1.09 -2.52 -7.11
C TYR A 69 0.49 -1.14 -6.80
N ILE A 70 1.24 -0.08 -7.06
CA ILE A 70 0.81 1.28 -6.78
C ILE A 70 -0.41 1.67 -7.63
N LEU A 71 -0.40 1.34 -8.91
CA LEU A 71 -1.52 1.62 -9.80
C LEU A 71 -2.77 0.85 -9.38
N SER A 72 -2.61 -0.42 -9.00
CA SER A 72 -3.73 -1.24 -8.54
C SER A 72 -4.29 -0.71 -7.22
N LEU A 73 -3.41 -0.31 -6.30
CA LEU A 73 -3.81 0.25 -5.03
C LEU A 73 -4.59 1.55 -5.23
N GLN A 74 -4.12 2.41 -6.13
CA GLN A 74 -4.80 3.66 -6.44
C GLN A 74 -6.19 3.40 -7.04
N GLU A 75 -6.30 2.45 -7.95
CA GLU A 75 -7.56 2.07 -8.55
C GLU A 75 -8.56 1.53 -7.53
N VAL A 76 -8.09 0.65 -6.66
CA VAL A 76 -8.92 0.06 -5.61
C VAL A 76 -9.37 1.12 -4.61
N ASP A 77 -8.46 1.99 -4.20
CA ASP A 77 -8.75 3.00 -3.18
C ASP A 77 -9.70 4.09 -3.69
N ASN A 78 -9.73 4.31 -5.00
CA ASN A 78 -10.61 5.28 -5.63
C ASN A 78 -11.92 4.68 -6.17
N ALA A 79 -12.10 3.41 -6.00
CA ALA A 79 -13.29 2.72 -6.51
C ALA A 79 -14.56 3.03 -5.72
#